data_d656fcc48cf3f58877ddac412a85e3ac
#
_entry.id   d656fcc48cf3f58877ddac412a85e3ac
#
_cell.length_a   1.000
_cell.length_b   1.000
_cell.length_c   1.000
_cell.angle_alpha   90.00
_cell.angle_beta   90.00
_cell.angle_gamma   90.00
#
_symmetry.space_group_name_H-M   'P 1'
#
loop_
_entity.id
_entity.type
_entity.pdbx_description
1 polymer ?
#
loop_
_entity_poly.entity_id
_entity_poly.type
_entity_poly.pdbx_seq_one_letter_code
_entity_poly.pdbx_strand_id
1 'polypeptide(L)'
;LHVLDPAVDAPILSEAILPPSEDALQYLAGHAAKCFASDEAKACTLADDSAFLPLLWNIEDDFEKKTAVIAGDWFRVMQENPAIPAGDAAFLLLEIDGAEYLAALKLNYKPGWLHYCRMDGGPAVNEVVRQGTVLPGTSGKADEAFFVDLRTNAVRLLEKKYEIDGRKQTYLGSRILGCRAGLSPREKLSAIQAVAGEVNQQFYGNTGVDEPELAMAVCEEFYAARAEEKSRAGKPDPVPVQAICDKLYGDMPHAREAFTKALAEHDITLDEPLPLSAPAVRRMEKQSLRSAGGVEIKVPVNVYRDESALEFIRNPDGSMSLLIKNIIV
;
A
#
# COMPACT_ATOMS: atom_id res chain seq x y z
N LEU A 1 7.77 21.20 -7.45
CA LEU A 1 6.96 21.18 -6.23
C LEU A 1 5.87 22.23 -6.34
N HIS A 2 4.61 21.86 -6.12
CA HIS A 2 3.44 22.76 -6.14
C HIS A 2 2.69 22.67 -4.83
N VAL A 3 2.25 23.83 -4.30
CA VAL A 3 1.48 23.87 -3.04
C VAL A 3 -0.01 23.76 -3.35
N LEU A 4 -0.66 22.75 -2.78
CA LEU A 4 -2.08 22.47 -2.93
C LEU A 4 -2.78 22.64 -1.56
N ASP A 5 -3.26 23.85 -1.29
CA ASP A 5 -4.03 24.16 -0.08
C ASP A 5 -5.45 24.59 -0.48
N PRO A 6 -6.47 23.73 -0.28
CA PRO A 6 -7.83 24.04 -0.70
C PRO A 6 -8.47 25.20 0.09
N ALA A 7 -7.82 25.69 1.15
CA ALA A 7 -8.30 26.83 1.93
C ALA A 7 -8.00 28.19 1.26
N VAL A 8 -7.19 28.21 0.19
CA VAL A 8 -6.86 29.42 -0.58
C VAL A 8 -7.55 29.39 -1.94
N ASP A 9 -7.71 30.56 -2.57
CA ASP A 9 -8.43 30.70 -3.85
C ASP A 9 -7.69 30.09 -5.04
N ALA A 10 -6.36 29.99 -4.99
CA ALA A 10 -5.53 29.46 -6.05
C ALA A 10 -4.32 28.70 -5.50
N PRO A 11 -3.84 27.65 -6.22
CA PRO A 11 -2.64 26.92 -5.81
C PRO A 11 -1.38 27.78 -6.03
N ILE A 12 -0.31 27.51 -5.27
CA ILE A 12 0.99 28.11 -5.56
C ILE A 12 1.77 27.15 -6.45
N LEU A 13 1.78 27.43 -7.73
CA LEU A 13 2.47 26.63 -8.75
C LEU A 13 3.85 27.16 -8.99
N SER A 14 4.87 26.29 -8.96
CA SER A 14 6.24 26.65 -9.30
C SER A 14 6.36 26.90 -10.81
N GLU A 15 6.94 28.02 -11.18
CA GLU A 15 7.16 28.44 -12.59
C GLU A 15 8.57 28.10 -13.08
N ALA A 16 9.43 27.59 -12.19
CA ALA A 16 10.79 27.20 -12.51
C ALA A 16 11.25 26.00 -11.66
N ILE A 17 12.19 25.24 -12.23
CA ILE A 17 12.85 24.15 -11.52
C ILE A 17 14.09 24.72 -10.82
N LEU A 18 14.13 24.64 -9.50
CA LEU A 18 15.34 24.91 -8.73
C LEU A 18 16.08 23.59 -8.49
N PRO A 19 17.41 23.56 -8.66
CA PRO A 19 18.20 22.38 -8.30
C PRO A 19 17.99 22.05 -6.84
N PRO A 20 17.45 20.85 -6.50
CA PRO A 20 17.25 20.47 -5.12
C PRO A 20 18.59 20.17 -4.44
N SER A 21 18.66 20.38 -3.12
CA SER A 21 19.80 19.89 -2.33
C SER A 21 19.82 18.36 -2.32
N GLU A 22 20.97 17.76 -2.01
CA GLU A 22 21.12 16.32 -1.88
C GLU A 22 20.15 15.74 -0.83
N ASP A 23 20.01 16.42 0.31
CA ASP A 23 19.05 16.01 1.38
C ASP A 23 17.60 16.02 0.87
N ALA A 24 17.21 17.03 0.08
CA ALA A 24 15.87 17.10 -0.50
C ALA A 24 15.64 15.99 -1.54
N LEU A 25 16.65 15.67 -2.34
CA LEU A 25 16.59 14.54 -3.27
C LEU A 25 16.45 13.21 -2.54
N GLN A 26 17.24 12.97 -1.51
CA GLN A 26 17.16 11.75 -0.69
C GLN A 26 15.80 11.65 0.00
N TYR A 27 15.25 12.75 0.51
CA TYR A 27 13.92 12.80 1.11
C TYR A 27 12.84 12.38 0.10
N LEU A 28 12.81 12.99 -1.08
CA LEU A 28 11.80 12.69 -2.10
C LEU A 28 11.98 11.28 -2.68
N ALA A 29 13.20 10.86 -2.98
CA ALA A 29 13.51 9.50 -3.45
C ALA A 29 13.09 8.43 -2.43
N GLY A 30 13.33 8.69 -1.13
CA GLY A 30 12.91 7.79 -0.06
C GLY A 30 11.39 7.63 0.05
N HIS A 31 10.61 8.71 -0.15
CA HIS A 31 9.15 8.64 -0.22
C HIS A 31 8.70 7.92 -1.50
N ALA A 32 9.29 8.24 -2.66
CA ALA A 32 8.97 7.59 -3.93
C ALA A 32 9.19 6.08 -3.86
N ALA A 33 10.35 5.63 -3.37
CA ALA A 33 10.66 4.21 -3.24
C ALA A 33 9.66 3.47 -2.34
N LYS A 34 9.26 4.07 -1.19
CA LYS A 34 8.25 3.47 -0.29
C LYS A 34 6.86 3.42 -0.91
N CYS A 35 6.46 4.46 -1.66
CA CYS A 35 5.17 4.47 -2.35
C CYS A 35 5.16 3.44 -3.48
N PHE A 36 6.22 3.38 -4.29
CA PHE A 36 6.34 2.45 -5.40
C PHE A 36 6.34 0.98 -4.95
N ALA A 37 7.04 0.66 -3.85
CA ALA A 37 7.11 -0.69 -3.29
C ALA A 37 5.91 -1.07 -2.40
N SER A 38 4.92 -0.20 -2.24
CA SER A 38 3.79 -0.43 -1.33
C SER A 38 2.83 -1.50 -1.86
N ASP A 39 2.44 -2.45 -1.01
CA ASP A 39 1.37 -3.43 -1.32
C ASP A 39 -0.03 -2.79 -1.44
N GLU A 40 -0.17 -1.53 -1.04
CA GLU A 40 -1.40 -0.74 -1.21
C GLU A 40 -1.44 -0.04 -2.58
N ALA A 41 -0.32 -0.01 -3.33
CA ALA A 41 -0.28 0.56 -4.67
C ALA A 41 -0.96 -0.37 -5.67
N LYS A 42 -1.93 0.20 -6.38
CA LYS A 42 -2.73 -0.47 -7.40
C LYS A 42 -2.05 -0.38 -8.75
N ALA A 43 -2.28 -1.37 -9.61
CA ALA A 43 -1.91 -1.29 -11.02
C ALA A 43 -3.13 -0.84 -11.84
N CYS A 44 -2.91 0.06 -12.78
CA CYS A 44 -3.89 0.43 -13.79
C CYS A 44 -3.18 0.90 -15.07
N THR A 45 -3.96 1.17 -16.11
CA THR A 45 -3.47 1.76 -17.36
C THR A 45 -4.31 2.99 -17.65
N LEU A 46 -3.71 4.04 -18.17
CA LEU A 46 -4.44 5.22 -18.62
C LEU A 46 -5.39 4.81 -19.74
N ALA A 47 -6.62 5.33 -19.71
CA ALA A 47 -7.57 5.15 -20.79
C ALA A 47 -7.07 5.87 -22.05
N ASP A 48 -7.35 5.32 -23.25
CA ASP A 48 -6.90 5.90 -24.52
C ASP A 48 -7.42 7.33 -24.74
N ASP A 49 -8.55 7.67 -24.13
CA ASP A 49 -9.18 9.01 -24.15
C ASP A 49 -8.84 9.85 -22.91
N SER A 50 -7.89 9.42 -22.08
CA SER A 50 -7.49 10.17 -20.89
C SER A 50 -6.87 11.51 -21.26
N ALA A 51 -7.41 12.60 -20.67
CA ALA A 51 -6.85 13.95 -20.79
C ALA A 51 -5.42 14.06 -20.19
N PHE A 52 -4.98 13.07 -19.44
CA PHE A 52 -3.64 13.02 -18.89
C PHE A 52 -2.57 12.62 -19.94
N LEU A 53 -2.92 11.79 -20.94
CA LEU A 53 -1.98 11.29 -21.94
C LEU A 53 -1.23 12.41 -22.72
N PRO A 54 -1.89 13.48 -23.19
CA PRO A 54 -1.18 14.57 -23.88
C PRO A 54 -0.13 15.28 -23.02
N LEU A 55 -0.30 15.25 -21.69
CA LEU A 55 0.66 15.86 -20.76
C LEU A 55 1.95 15.05 -20.61
N LEU A 56 1.89 13.74 -20.92
CA LEU A 56 3.07 12.86 -20.87
C LEU A 56 3.97 13.03 -22.08
N TRP A 57 3.45 13.48 -23.21
CA TRP A 57 4.25 13.61 -24.43
C TRP A 57 5.37 14.63 -24.26
N ASN A 58 6.63 14.17 -24.41
CA ASN A 58 7.83 14.99 -24.21
C ASN A 58 7.77 15.76 -22.88
N ILE A 59 7.40 15.06 -21.79
CA ILE A 59 7.22 15.69 -20.47
C ILE A 59 8.46 16.45 -20.02
N GLU A 60 9.65 16.03 -20.47
CA GLU A 60 10.94 16.64 -20.13
C GLU A 60 11.09 18.06 -20.67
N ASP A 61 10.54 18.35 -21.87
CA ASP A 61 10.74 19.63 -22.55
C ASP A 61 10.01 20.80 -21.86
N ASP A 62 8.84 20.52 -21.23
CA ASP A 62 7.99 21.50 -20.56
C ASP A 62 7.55 21.00 -19.18
N PHE A 63 8.45 20.36 -18.45
CA PHE A 63 8.15 19.67 -17.19
C PHE A 63 7.40 20.56 -16.18
N GLU A 64 7.89 21.79 -15.93
CA GLU A 64 7.28 22.71 -14.97
C GLU A 64 5.87 23.13 -15.40
N LYS A 65 5.64 23.38 -16.69
CA LYS A 65 4.32 23.79 -17.20
C LYS A 65 3.31 22.65 -17.14
N LYS A 66 3.72 21.44 -17.56
CA LYS A 66 2.85 20.26 -17.59
C LYS A 66 2.50 19.79 -16.18
N THR A 67 3.48 19.78 -15.28
CA THR A 67 3.22 19.46 -13.87
C THR A 67 2.37 20.51 -13.18
N ALA A 68 2.47 21.79 -13.57
CA ALA A 68 1.59 22.86 -13.09
C ALA A 68 0.13 22.65 -13.55
N VAL A 69 -0.09 22.17 -14.78
CA VAL A 69 -1.45 21.81 -15.26
C VAL A 69 -2.02 20.66 -14.42
N ILE A 70 -1.26 19.59 -14.20
CA ILE A 70 -1.67 18.44 -13.39
C ILE A 70 -1.98 18.89 -11.96
N ALA A 71 -1.13 19.69 -11.35
CA ALA A 71 -1.31 20.24 -10.02
C ALA A 71 -2.55 21.16 -9.92
N GLY A 72 -2.82 21.94 -10.96
CA GLY A 72 -4.02 22.77 -11.05
C GLY A 72 -5.32 21.97 -11.10
N ASP A 73 -5.34 20.88 -11.86
CA ASP A 73 -6.47 19.95 -11.89
C ASP A 73 -6.66 19.24 -10.54
N TRP A 74 -5.57 18.84 -9.92
CA TRP A 74 -5.57 18.24 -8.58
C TRP A 74 -6.13 19.21 -7.54
N PHE A 75 -5.66 20.45 -7.56
CA PHE A 75 -6.16 21.50 -6.67
C PHE A 75 -7.66 21.76 -6.84
N ARG A 76 -8.18 21.78 -8.07
CA ARG A 76 -9.62 21.96 -8.35
C ARG A 76 -10.44 20.84 -7.69
N VAL A 77 -10.01 19.59 -7.81
CA VAL A 77 -10.66 18.46 -7.15
C VAL A 77 -10.62 18.61 -5.63
N MET A 78 -9.52 19.12 -5.06
CA MET A 78 -9.41 19.37 -3.63
C MET A 78 -10.32 20.50 -3.15
N GLN A 79 -10.47 21.59 -3.93
CA GLN A 79 -11.40 22.67 -3.59
C GLN A 79 -12.87 22.21 -3.54
N GLU A 80 -13.26 21.32 -4.46
CA GLU A 80 -14.59 20.71 -4.46
C GLU A 80 -14.81 19.75 -3.29
N ASN A 81 -13.70 19.22 -2.70
CA ASN A 81 -13.72 18.16 -1.68
C ASN A 81 -12.81 18.50 -0.49
N PRO A 82 -13.26 19.36 0.44
CA PRO A 82 -12.42 19.84 1.56
C PRO A 82 -11.91 18.78 2.53
N ALA A 83 -12.42 17.55 2.45
CA ALA A 83 -11.90 16.42 3.23
C ALA A 83 -10.50 15.96 2.76
N ILE A 84 -10.07 16.38 1.55
CA ILE A 84 -8.73 16.11 1.05
C ILE A 84 -7.77 17.14 1.68
N PRO A 85 -6.76 16.70 2.48
CA PRO A 85 -5.94 17.62 3.23
C PRO A 85 -4.98 18.42 2.34
N ALA A 86 -4.63 19.63 2.79
CA ALA A 86 -3.57 20.44 2.20
C ALA A 86 -2.21 19.73 2.22
N GLY A 87 -1.38 19.99 1.23
CA GLY A 87 -0.05 19.44 1.11
C GLY A 87 0.66 19.91 -0.15
N ASP A 88 1.88 19.45 -0.34
CA ASP A 88 2.63 19.69 -1.56
C ASP A 88 2.47 18.52 -2.54
N ALA A 89 2.35 18.82 -3.83
CA ALA A 89 2.53 17.86 -4.91
C ALA A 89 3.96 17.94 -5.44
N ALA A 90 4.77 16.92 -5.15
CA ALA A 90 6.13 16.79 -5.66
C ALA A 90 6.13 15.93 -6.91
N PHE A 91 6.57 16.49 -8.04
CA PHE A 91 6.72 15.78 -9.32
C PHE A 91 8.19 15.45 -9.56
N LEU A 92 8.45 14.25 -10.06
CA LEU A 92 9.78 13.73 -10.30
C LEU A 92 9.81 12.92 -11.61
N LEU A 93 10.89 13.01 -12.34
CA LEU A 93 11.27 12.04 -13.36
C LEU A 93 12.23 11.04 -12.70
N LEU A 94 11.90 9.77 -12.76
CA LEU A 94 12.63 8.71 -12.06
C LEU A 94 12.92 7.56 -13.01
N GLU A 95 14.10 6.96 -12.85
CA GLU A 95 14.41 5.66 -13.43
C GLU A 95 14.30 4.59 -12.35
N ILE A 96 13.47 3.57 -12.58
CA ILE A 96 13.28 2.42 -11.68
C ILE A 96 13.42 1.15 -12.52
N ASP A 97 14.43 0.35 -12.23
CA ASP A 97 14.71 -0.92 -12.92
C ASP A 97 14.84 -0.76 -14.46
N GLY A 98 15.41 0.33 -14.92
CA GLY A 98 15.61 0.65 -16.34
C GLY A 98 14.36 1.12 -17.08
N ALA A 99 13.29 1.46 -16.39
CA ALA A 99 12.11 2.11 -16.93
C ALA A 99 11.98 3.54 -16.38
N GLU A 100 11.58 4.47 -17.24
CA GLU A 100 11.41 5.89 -16.91
C GLU A 100 9.96 6.17 -16.49
N TYR A 101 9.81 6.90 -15.39
CA TYR A 101 8.52 7.23 -14.80
C TYR A 101 8.35 8.72 -14.56
N LEU A 102 7.17 9.24 -14.91
CA LEU A 102 6.65 10.43 -14.24
C LEU A 102 6.03 10.01 -12.91
N ALA A 103 6.57 10.51 -11.81
CA ALA A 103 6.02 10.30 -10.49
C ALA A 103 5.45 11.59 -9.90
N ALA A 104 4.35 11.47 -9.14
CA ALA A 104 3.86 12.53 -8.28
C ALA A 104 3.58 11.98 -6.88
N LEU A 105 4.02 12.72 -5.87
CA LEU A 105 3.83 12.41 -4.45
C LEU A 105 3.04 13.53 -3.81
N LYS A 106 1.91 13.23 -3.15
CA LYS A 106 1.21 14.19 -2.33
C LYS A 106 1.71 14.12 -0.89
N LEU A 107 2.42 15.14 -0.49
CA LEU A 107 3.02 15.30 0.83
C LEU A 107 2.09 16.11 1.73
N ASN A 108 1.12 15.44 2.35
CA ASN A 108 0.13 16.09 3.21
C ASN A 108 0.78 16.75 4.42
N TYR A 109 0.42 17.99 4.69
CA TYR A 109 0.95 18.71 5.83
C TYR A 109 0.55 18.07 7.16
N LYS A 110 1.50 18.13 8.09
CA LYS A 110 1.31 17.70 9.48
C LYS A 110 1.70 18.85 10.42
N PRO A 111 1.00 19.03 11.53
CA PRO A 111 1.45 19.99 12.54
C PRO A 111 2.74 19.51 13.18
N GLY A 112 3.68 20.40 13.31
CA GLY A 112 4.97 20.18 13.99
C GLY A 112 5.27 21.29 14.96
N TRP A 113 6.32 21.11 15.77
CA TRP A 113 6.81 22.09 16.70
C TRP A 113 8.25 22.45 16.35
N LEU A 114 8.54 23.75 16.30
CA LEU A 114 9.87 24.29 16.05
C LEU A 114 10.36 25.02 17.29
N HIS A 115 11.65 24.86 17.56
CA HIS A 115 12.35 25.75 18.47
C HIS A 115 12.71 27.02 17.71
N TYR A 116 12.31 28.16 18.25
CA TYR A 116 12.61 29.47 17.69
C TYR A 116 13.34 30.30 18.74
N CYS A 117 14.46 30.94 18.35
CA CYS A 117 15.20 31.83 19.21
C CYS A 117 15.11 33.25 18.63
N ARG A 118 14.50 34.17 19.40
CA ARG A 118 14.41 35.59 19.01
C ARG A 118 15.59 36.33 19.65
N MET A 119 16.30 37.10 18.81
CA MET A 119 17.41 37.96 19.21
C MET A 119 17.25 39.34 18.55
N ASP A 120 16.27 40.13 19.00
CA ASP A 120 15.95 41.44 18.43
C ASP A 120 16.65 42.59 19.16
N GLY A 121 17.95 42.45 19.44
CA GLY A 121 18.75 43.46 20.18
C GLY A 121 18.48 43.53 21.68
N GLY A 122 17.63 42.67 22.26
CA GLY A 122 17.32 42.45 23.64
C GLY A 122 17.88 41.11 24.16
N PRO A 123 17.42 40.64 25.33
CA PRO A 123 17.77 39.32 25.82
C PRO A 123 17.26 38.22 24.87
N ALA A 124 18.06 37.20 24.66
CA ALA A 124 17.65 36.05 23.86
C ALA A 124 16.42 35.35 24.50
N VAL A 125 15.37 35.15 23.71
CA VAL A 125 14.15 34.46 24.14
C VAL A 125 13.94 33.22 23.31
N ASN A 126 13.87 32.08 23.98
CA ASN A 126 13.56 30.80 23.32
C ASN A 126 12.06 30.52 23.39
N GLU A 127 11.48 30.21 22.28
CA GLU A 127 10.06 29.93 22.13
C GLU A 127 9.84 28.56 21.45
N VAL A 128 8.71 27.93 21.76
CA VAL A 128 8.20 26.75 21.02
C VAL A 128 7.06 27.21 20.15
N VAL A 129 7.27 27.16 18.84
CA VAL A 129 6.30 27.65 17.85
C VAL A 129 5.67 26.46 17.11
N ARG A 130 4.34 26.47 16.99
CA ARG A 130 3.63 25.47 16.19
C ARG A 130 3.69 25.85 14.71
N GLN A 131 4.20 24.91 13.89
CA GLN A 131 4.20 25.03 12.44
C GLN A 131 3.10 24.13 11.86
N GLY A 132 2.20 24.72 11.05
CA GLY A 132 1.06 23.99 10.46
C GLY A 132 1.38 23.23 9.19
N THR A 133 2.45 23.63 8.49
CA THR A 133 2.80 23.16 7.12
C THR A 133 4.10 22.34 7.09
N VAL A 134 4.28 21.46 8.08
CA VAL A 134 5.46 20.57 8.10
C VAL A 134 5.21 19.39 7.18
N LEU A 135 6.15 19.11 6.29
CA LEU A 135 6.12 17.93 5.43
C LEU A 135 6.22 16.64 6.24
N PRO A 136 5.68 15.51 5.74
CA PRO A 136 5.74 14.22 6.45
C PRO A 136 7.18 13.78 6.65
N GLY A 137 7.46 13.17 7.81
CA GLY A 137 8.81 12.64 8.11
C GLY A 137 9.14 11.41 7.25
N THR A 138 10.44 11.10 7.19
CA THR A 138 10.99 10.02 6.35
C THR A 138 10.62 8.60 6.81
N SER A 139 10.04 8.41 8.00
CA SER A 139 9.67 7.08 8.51
C SER A 139 8.50 6.45 7.76
N GLY A 140 7.58 7.26 7.23
CA GLY A 140 6.40 6.83 6.46
C GLY A 140 6.58 6.94 4.95
N LYS A 141 5.52 6.62 4.22
CA LYS A 141 5.32 6.93 2.81
C LYS A 141 4.34 8.09 2.66
N ALA A 142 4.26 8.69 1.48
CA ALA A 142 3.19 9.64 1.17
C ALA A 142 1.83 8.91 1.20
N ASP A 143 0.76 9.65 1.52
CA ASP A 143 -0.59 9.08 1.56
C ASP A 143 -1.13 8.77 0.15
N GLU A 144 -0.69 9.54 -0.84
CA GLU A 144 -1.11 9.44 -2.24
C GLU A 144 0.10 9.64 -3.15
N ALA A 145 0.17 8.84 -4.19
CA ALA A 145 1.23 8.92 -5.20
C ALA A 145 0.78 8.21 -6.49
N PHE A 146 1.32 8.64 -7.61
CA PHE A 146 1.26 7.86 -8.84
C PHE A 146 2.62 7.81 -9.53
N PHE A 147 2.82 6.76 -10.30
CA PHE A 147 3.99 6.54 -11.14
C PHE A 147 3.48 6.07 -12.50
N VAL A 148 3.73 6.85 -13.53
CA VAL A 148 3.34 6.52 -14.90
C VAL A 148 4.59 6.14 -15.67
N ASP A 149 4.66 4.91 -16.16
CA ASP A 149 5.70 4.46 -17.09
C ASP A 149 5.55 5.22 -18.40
N LEU A 150 6.58 5.99 -18.78
CA LEU A 150 6.53 6.89 -19.94
C LEU A 150 6.51 6.14 -21.28
N ARG A 151 6.85 4.85 -21.29
CA ARG A 151 6.85 4.03 -22.49
C ARG A 151 5.55 3.25 -22.68
N THR A 152 4.98 2.72 -21.58
CA THR A 152 3.85 1.78 -21.62
C THR A 152 2.53 2.39 -21.19
N ASN A 153 2.55 3.60 -20.59
CA ASN A 153 1.42 4.25 -19.92
C ASN A 153 0.83 3.42 -18.76
N ALA A 154 1.56 2.39 -18.30
CA ALA A 154 1.20 1.65 -17.11
C ALA A 154 1.34 2.54 -15.87
N VAL A 155 0.36 2.46 -14.98
CA VAL A 155 0.31 3.30 -13.79
C VAL A 155 0.40 2.43 -12.55
N ARG A 156 1.26 2.86 -11.62
CA ARG A 156 1.26 2.38 -10.26
C ARG A 156 0.71 3.48 -9.35
N LEU A 157 -0.44 3.23 -8.72
CA LEU A 157 -1.27 4.24 -8.07
C LEU A 157 -1.46 3.92 -6.59
N LEU A 158 -1.04 4.82 -5.72
CA LEU A 158 -1.31 4.80 -4.29
C LEU A 158 -2.37 5.85 -3.98
N GLU A 159 -3.52 5.42 -3.46
CA GLU A 159 -4.66 6.28 -3.17
C GLU A 159 -5.15 6.10 -1.75
N LYS A 160 -5.66 7.19 -1.18
CA LYS A 160 -6.39 7.19 0.08
C LYS A 160 -7.86 7.51 -0.13
N LYS A 161 -8.72 6.93 0.71
CA LYS A 161 -10.17 7.21 0.67
C LYS A 161 -10.47 8.43 1.53
N TYR A 162 -11.17 9.41 0.92
CA TYR A 162 -11.70 10.59 1.59
C TYR A 162 -13.22 10.62 1.44
N GLU A 163 -13.87 11.49 2.17
CA GLU A 163 -15.28 11.80 1.96
C GLU A 163 -15.41 12.72 0.74
N ILE A 164 -15.88 12.16 -0.37
CA ILE A 164 -16.04 12.84 -1.66
C ILE A 164 -17.47 12.63 -2.09
N ASP A 165 -18.19 13.73 -2.39
CA ASP A 165 -19.61 13.69 -2.74
C ASP A 165 -20.47 12.90 -1.72
N GLY A 166 -20.15 13.04 -0.41
CA GLY A 166 -20.86 12.37 0.68
C GLY A 166 -20.60 10.85 0.79
N ARG A 167 -19.56 10.33 0.12
CA ARG A 167 -19.17 8.91 0.16
C ARG A 167 -17.67 8.76 0.37
N LYS A 168 -17.27 7.70 1.09
CA LYS A 168 -15.87 7.38 1.29
C LYS A 168 -15.30 6.69 0.05
N GLN A 169 -14.56 7.43 -0.78
CA GLN A 169 -14.01 6.95 -2.05
C GLN A 169 -12.64 7.55 -2.37
N THR A 170 -11.94 6.97 -3.33
CA THR A 170 -10.70 7.49 -3.92
C THR A 170 -11.03 8.42 -5.10
N TYR A 171 -10.08 9.22 -5.53
CA TYR A 171 -10.28 10.20 -6.61
C TYR A 171 -9.11 10.34 -7.58
N LEU A 172 -7.88 10.03 -7.12
CA LEU A 172 -6.66 10.35 -7.88
C LEU A 172 -6.64 9.61 -9.23
N GLY A 173 -6.93 8.32 -9.24
CA GLY A 173 -7.03 7.53 -10.46
C GLY A 173 -8.15 8.00 -11.39
N SER A 174 -9.36 8.16 -10.86
CA SER A 174 -10.54 8.43 -11.68
C SER A 174 -10.67 9.89 -12.13
N ARG A 175 -10.30 10.89 -11.28
CA ARG A 175 -10.52 12.30 -11.57
C ARG A 175 -9.29 13.03 -12.11
N ILE A 176 -8.07 12.53 -11.79
CA ILE A 176 -6.83 13.16 -12.25
C ILE A 176 -6.23 12.37 -13.41
N LEU A 177 -6.07 11.05 -13.26
CA LEU A 177 -5.40 10.22 -14.26
C LEU A 177 -6.34 9.69 -15.35
N GLY A 178 -7.65 9.67 -15.13
CA GLY A 178 -8.61 9.07 -16.05
C GLY A 178 -8.40 7.56 -16.18
N CYS A 179 -8.03 6.87 -15.10
CA CYS A 179 -7.85 5.43 -15.10
C CYS A 179 -8.77 4.73 -14.08
N ARG A 180 -9.04 3.44 -14.32
CA ARG A 180 -9.70 2.56 -13.36
C ARG A 180 -8.66 1.65 -12.75
N ALA A 181 -8.41 1.82 -11.47
CA ALA A 181 -7.51 0.95 -10.73
C ALA A 181 -8.25 -0.33 -10.29
N GLY A 182 -7.62 -1.47 -10.46
CA GLY A 182 -8.03 -2.74 -9.86
C GLY A 182 -7.74 -2.78 -8.36
N LEU A 183 -7.79 -3.98 -7.77
CA LEU A 183 -7.41 -4.19 -6.38
C LEU A 183 -5.89 -4.09 -6.22
N SER A 184 -5.46 -3.51 -5.11
CA SER A 184 -4.06 -3.57 -4.70
C SER A 184 -3.68 -4.98 -4.24
N PRO A 185 -2.38 -5.36 -4.21
CA PRO A 185 -1.94 -6.63 -3.65
C PRO A 185 -2.48 -6.91 -2.24
N ARG A 186 -2.56 -5.89 -1.41
CA ARG A 186 -3.12 -5.98 -0.07
C ARG A 186 -4.64 -6.24 -0.08
N GLU A 187 -5.38 -5.55 -0.94
CA GLU A 187 -6.83 -5.77 -1.09
C GLU A 187 -7.12 -7.18 -1.64
N LYS A 188 -6.33 -7.64 -2.63
CA LYS A 188 -6.43 -9.01 -3.15
C LYS A 188 -6.18 -10.06 -2.08
N LEU A 189 -5.10 -9.89 -1.32
CA LEU A 189 -4.80 -10.80 -0.21
C LEU A 189 -5.93 -10.83 0.83
N SER A 190 -6.49 -9.67 1.17
CA SER A 190 -7.62 -9.59 2.10
C SER A 190 -8.89 -10.26 1.54
N ALA A 191 -9.15 -10.13 0.24
CA ALA A 191 -10.26 -10.83 -0.42
C ALA A 191 -10.04 -12.35 -0.43
N ILE A 192 -8.82 -12.80 -0.74
CA ILE A 192 -8.44 -14.23 -0.69
C ILE A 192 -8.65 -14.80 0.72
N GLN A 193 -8.27 -14.04 1.76
CA GLN A 193 -8.48 -14.43 3.16
C GLN A 193 -9.96 -14.55 3.51
N ALA A 194 -10.77 -13.57 3.11
CA ALA A 194 -12.21 -13.59 3.37
C ALA A 194 -12.88 -14.79 2.67
N VAL A 195 -12.57 -15.00 1.38
CA VAL A 195 -13.12 -16.11 0.60
C VAL A 195 -12.67 -17.47 1.16
N ALA A 196 -11.42 -17.62 1.58
CA ALA A 196 -10.95 -18.84 2.23
C ALA A 196 -11.74 -19.12 3.52
N GLY A 197 -11.97 -18.10 4.35
CA GLY A 197 -12.79 -18.23 5.56
C GLY A 197 -14.22 -18.65 5.28
N GLU A 198 -14.87 -18.08 4.26
CA GLU A 198 -16.24 -18.44 3.85
C GLU A 198 -16.34 -19.89 3.34
N VAL A 199 -15.40 -20.30 2.47
CA VAL A 199 -15.34 -21.68 1.95
C VAL A 199 -15.09 -22.67 3.07
N ASN A 200 -14.17 -22.39 3.98
CA ASN A 200 -13.88 -23.25 5.10
C ASN A 200 -15.07 -23.36 6.07
N GLN A 201 -15.78 -22.27 6.32
CA GLN A 201 -17.01 -22.31 7.10
C GLN A 201 -18.09 -23.16 6.43
N GLN A 202 -18.22 -23.06 5.11
CA GLN A 202 -19.22 -23.82 4.34
C GLN A 202 -18.94 -25.33 4.35
N PHE A 203 -17.69 -25.77 4.18
CA PHE A 203 -17.34 -27.17 3.98
C PHE A 203 -16.84 -27.88 5.24
N TYR A 204 -16.26 -27.14 6.19
CA TYR A 204 -15.61 -27.74 7.38
C TYR A 204 -16.18 -27.25 8.71
N GLY A 205 -17.12 -26.31 8.68
CA GLY A 205 -17.61 -25.64 9.87
C GLY A 205 -16.57 -24.69 10.48
N ASN A 206 -16.95 -23.95 11.51
CA ASN A 206 -16.08 -22.96 12.14
C ASN A 206 -15.03 -23.65 13.04
N THR A 207 -13.94 -24.15 12.44
CA THR A 207 -12.88 -24.86 13.16
C THR A 207 -11.80 -23.93 13.73
N GLY A 208 -11.81 -22.64 13.37
CA GLY A 208 -10.85 -21.63 13.83
C GLY A 208 -9.40 -21.83 13.35
N VAL A 209 -9.19 -22.68 12.33
CA VAL A 209 -7.86 -23.10 11.84
C VAL A 209 -7.48 -22.41 10.53
N ASP A 210 -8.37 -21.59 9.97
CA ASP A 210 -8.35 -21.20 8.56
C ASP A 210 -7.28 -20.14 8.19
N GLU A 211 -7.07 -19.14 9.06
CA GLU A 211 -6.07 -18.08 8.80
C GLU A 211 -4.62 -18.61 8.77
N PRO A 212 -4.19 -19.50 9.69
CA PRO A 212 -2.83 -20.05 9.66
C PRO A 212 -2.51 -20.85 8.41
N GLU A 213 -3.47 -21.62 7.87
CA GLU A 213 -3.25 -22.44 6.67
C GLU A 213 -2.99 -21.58 5.44
N LEU A 214 -3.81 -20.53 5.25
CA LEU A 214 -3.59 -19.57 4.19
C LEU A 214 -2.25 -18.84 4.37
N ALA A 215 -1.95 -18.40 5.59
CA ALA A 215 -0.69 -17.72 5.88
C ALA A 215 0.52 -18.62 5.56
N MET A 216 0.46 -19.91 5.91
CA MET A 216 1.48 -20.89 5.57
C MET A 216 1.62 -21.05 4.05
N ALA A 217 0.51 -21.25 3.32
CA ALA A 217 0.53 -21.41 1.87
C ALA A 217 1.17 -20.21 1.18
N VAL A 218 0.78 -18.99 1.57
CA VAL A 218 1.34 -17.74 1.02
C VAL A 218 2.83 -17.60 1.35
N CYS A 219 3.24 -17.86 2.60
CA CYS A 219 4.64 -17.76 3.00
C CYS A 219 5.52 -18.79 2.27
N GLU A 220 5.07 -20.02 2.15
CA GLU A 220 5.80 -21.07 1.46
C GLU A 220 6.03 -20.74 -0.02
N GLU A 221 4.98 -20.31 -0.74
CA GLU A 221 5.10 -19.93 -2.15
C GLU A 221 6.02 -18.72 -2.33
N PHE A 222 5.88 -17.71 -1.46
CA PHE A 222 6.73 -16.52 -1.50
C PHE A 222 8.22 -16.86 -1.31
N TYR A 223 8.53 -17.73 -0.34
CA TYR A 223 9.92 -18.13 -0.09
C TYR A 223 10.47 -19.13 -1.12
N ALA A 224 9.61 -19.97 -1.70
CA ALA A 224 9.99 -20.84 -2.82
C ALA A 224 10.40 -20.02 -4.04
N ALA A 225 9.58 -19.04 -4.44
CA ALA A 225 9.89 -18.12 -5.53
C ALA A 225 11.22 -17.37 -5.31
N ARG A 226 11.50 -16.93 -4.08
CA ARG A 226 12.77 -16.26 -3.74
C ARG A 226 13.98 -17.20 -3.65
N ALA A 227 13.79 -18.45 -3.33
CA ALA A 227 14.88 -19.42 -3.36
C ALA A 227 15.33 -19.71 -4.80
N GLU A 228 14.39 -19.74 -5.75
CA GLU A 228 14.68 -19.87 -7.18
C GLU A 228 15.37 -18.62 -7.75
N GLU A 229 15.02 -17.43 -7.28
CA GLU A 229 15.68 -16.17 -7.69
C GLU A 229 17.16 -16.12 -7.36
N LYS A 230 17.57 -16.62 -6.19
CA LYS A 230 18.99 -16.68 -5.82
C LYS A 230 19.83 -17.53 -6.79
N SER A 231 19.18 -18.37 -7.58
CA SER A 231 19.80 -19.16 -8.65
C SER A 231 19.69 -18.51 -10.03
N ARG A 232 18.82 -17.49 -10.19
CA ARG A 232 18.64 -16.71 -11.41
C ARG A 232 18.75 -15.21 -11.04
N ALA A 233 19.60 -14.46 -11.70
CA ALA A 233 19.68 -12.99 -11.48
C ALA A 233 18.38 -12.33 -11.96
N GLY A 234 17.44 -12.01 -11.05
CA GLY A 234 16.16 -11.39 -11.38
C GLY A 234 15.31 -11.06 -10.14
N LYS A 235 14.19 -10.36 -10.35
CA LYS A 235 13.17 -10.15 -9.29
C LYS A 235 12.45 -11.47 -8.98
N PRO A 236 12.02 -11.70 -7.72
CA PRO A 236 11.21 -12.87 -7.39
C PRO A 236 9.89 -12.83 -8.18
N ASP A 237 9.51 -13.99 -8.70
CA ASP A 237 8.21 -14.14 -9.32
C ASP A 237 7.10 -13.86 -8.29
N PRO A 238 6.00 -13.21 -8.70
CA PRO A 238 4.86 -13.01 -7.82
C PRO A 238 4.22 -14.35 -7.46
N VAL A 239 3.64 -14.44 -6.28
CA VAL A 239 2.95 -15.66 -5.81
C VAL A 239 1.71 -15.90 -6.70
N PRO A 240 1.57 -17.04 -7.37
CA PRO A 240 0.38 -17.35 -8.14
C PRO A 240 -0.80 -17.64 -7.21
N VAL A 241 -1.97 -17.07 -7.46
CA VAL A 241 -3.21 -17.40 -6.71
C VAL A 241 -3.56 -18.88 -6.86
N GLN A 242 -3.27 -19.45 -8.05
CA GLN A 242 -3.42 -20.87 -8.34
C GLN A 242 -2.65 -21.75 -7.34
N ALA A 243 -1.39 -21.44 -7.04
CA ALA A 243 -0.57 -22.23 -6.12
C ALA A 243 -1.14 -22.19 -4.68
N ILE A 244 -1.68 -21.03 -4.26
CA ILE A 244 -2.39 -20.91 -2.98
C ILE A 244 -3.63 -21.81 -2.98
N CYS A 245 -4.45 -21.77 -4.04
CA CYS A 245 -5.63 -22.60 -4.19
C CYS A 245 -5.31 -24.10 -4.15
N ASP A 246 -4.24 -24.53 -4.84
CA ASP A 246 -3.81 -25.91 -4.89
C ASP A 246 -3.34 -26.42 -3.52
N LYS A 247 -2.66 -25.59 -2.73
CA LYS A 247 -2.25 -25.93 -1.37
C LYS A 247 -3.43 -26.03 -0.40
N LEU A 248 -4.42 -25.15 -0.53
CA LEU A 248 -5.57 -25.14 0.37
C LEU A 248 -6.59 -26.21 0.03
N TYR A 249 -6.86 -26.44 -1.26
CA TYR A 249 -8.01 -27.21 -1.73
C TYR A 249 -7.66 -28.22 -2.83
N GLY A 250 -6.39 -28.59 -3.01
CA GLY A 250 -5.94 -29.47 -4.11
C GLY A 250 -6.68 -30.81 -4.16
N ASP A 251 -6.90 -31.43 -3.00
CA ASP A 251 -7.58 -32.74 -2.86
C ASP A 251 -9.12 -32.61 -2.65
N MET A 252 -9.68 -31.39 -2.77
CA MET A 252 -11.07 -31.10 -2.43
C MET A 252 -11.81 -30.35 -3.54
N PRO A 253 -12.25 -31.07 -4.60
CA PRO A 253 -12.76 -30.43 -5.82
C PRO A 253 -13.91 -29.44 -5.59
N HIS A 254 -14.85 -29.75 -4.70
CA HIS A 254 -16.00 -28.88 -4.43
C HIS A 254 -15.61 -27.59 -3.70
N ALA A 255 -14.68 -27.67 -2.73
CA ALA A 255 -14.16 -26.49 -2.06
C ALA A 255 -13.34 -25.62 -3.00
N ARG A 256 -12.53 -26.23 -3.88
CA ARG A 256 -11.78 -25.55 -4.93
C ARG A 256 -12.68 -24.79 -5.89
N GLU A 257 -13.77 -25.44 -6.36
CA GLU A 257 -14.75 -24.81 -7.25
C GLU A 257 -15.45 -23.62 -6.56
N ALA A 258 -15.87 -23.78 -5.29
CA ALA A 258 -16.47 -22.72 -4.51
C ALA A 258 -15.50 -21.54 -4.30
N PHE A 259 -14.24 -21.83 -3.97
CA PHE A 259 -13.19 -20.82 -3.81
C PHE A 259 -12.95 -20.04 -5.10
N THR A 260 -12.79 -20.74 -6.22
CA THR A 260 -12.60 -20.13 -7.55
C THR A 260 -13.75 -19.22 -7.94
N LYS A 261 -14.99 -19.70 -7.72
CA LYS A 261 -16.19 -18.92 -8.01
C LYS A 261 -16.31 -17.68 -7.14
N ALA A 262 -16.05 -17.80 -5.85
CA ALA A 262 -16.12 -16.66 -4.93
C ALA A 262 -15.00 -15.63 -5.20
N LEU A 263 -13.80 -16.06 -5.60
CA LEU A 263 -12.74 -15.14 -6.03
C LEU A 263 -13.14 -14.35 -7.28
N ALA A 264 -13.83 -14.98 -8.24
CA ALA A 264 -14.30 -14.30 -9.44
C ALA A 264 -15.31 -13.19 -9.15
N GLU A 265 -16.08 -13.27 -8.05
CA GLU A 265 -16.96 -12.20 -7.59
C GLU A 265 -16.19 -10.96 -7.08
N HIS A 266 -14.90 -11.12 -6.78
CA HIS A 266 -13.96 -10.06 -6.45
C HIS A 266 -13.05 -9.64 -7.61
N ASP A 267 -13.35 -10.05 -8.84
CA ASP A 267 -12.51 -9.83 -10.02
C ASP A 267 -11.07 -10.42 -9.87
N ILE A 268 -10.92 -11.51 -9.12
CA ILE A 268 -9.64 -12.21 -8.93
C ILE A 268 -9.71 -13.57 -9.64
N THR A 269 -8.75 -13.84 -10.52
CA THR A 269 -8.60 -15.12 -11.22
C THR A 269 -7.44 -15.93 -10.66
N LEU A 270 -7.45 -17.26 -10.87
CA LEU A 270 -6.41 -18.15 -10.33
C LEU A 270 -5.03 -17.92 -10.96
N ASP A 271 -4.98 -17.55 -12.23
CA ASP A 271 -3.76 -17.25 -12.98
C ASP A 271 -3.20 -15.85 -12.69
N GLU A 272 -3.92 -15.06 -11.89
CA GLU A 272 -3.47 -13.72 -11.54
C GLU A 272 -2.27 -13.75 -10.58
N PRO A 273 -1.22 -12.95 -10.85
CA PRO A 273 -0.08 -12.85 -9.96
C PRO A 273 -0.42 -12.01 -8.72
N LEU A 274 0.04 -12.43 -7.55
CA LEU A 274 -0.03 -11.69 -6.29
C LEU A 274 1.37 -11.16 -5.93
N PRO A 275 1.73 -9.93 -6.32
CA PRO A 275 3.05 -9.36 -6.07
C PRO A 275 3.14 -8.83 -4.63
N LEU A 276 3.40 -9.73 -3.67
CA LEU A 276 3.54 -9.37 -2.25
C LEU A 276 4.94 -8.84 -1.95
N SER A 277 5.02 -7.84 -1.09
CA SER A 277 6.29 -7.38 -0.53
C SER A 277 6.75 -8.27 0.64
N ALA A 278 8.07 -8.32 0.87
CA ALA A 278 8.63 -9.04 2.02
C ALA A 278 8.04 -8.57 3.37
N PRO A 279 7.80 -7.25 3.61
CA PRO A 279 7.11 -6.81 4.82
C PRO A 279 5.68 -7.32 4.97
N ALA A 280 4.93 -7.49 3.87
CA ALA A 280 3.58 -8.05 3.92
C ALA A 280 3.61 -9.52 4.36
N VAL A 281 4.47 -10.31 3.74
CA VAL A 281 4.63 -11.74 4.09
C VAL A 281 5.14 -11.93 5.51
N ARG A 282 6.11 -11.15 5.96
CA ARG A 282 6.59 -11.20 7.36
C ARG A 282 5.51 -10.94 8.39
N ARG A 283 4.48 -10.17 8.07
CA ARG A 283 3.33 -9.98 8.98
C ARG A 283 2.48 -11.24 9.10
N MET A 284 2.45 -12.06 8.06
CA MET A 284 1.72 -13.33 8.04
C MET A 284 2.48 -14.49 8.71
N GLU A 285 3.81 -14.37 8.84
CA GLU A 285 4.64 -15.39 9.50
C GLU A 285 4.28 -15.64 10.97
N LYS A 286 3.53 -14.74 11.59
CA LYS A 286 3.13 -14.82 13.00
C LYS A 286 1.65 -14.58 13.14
N GLN A 287 0.97 -15.55 13.71
CA GLN A 287 -0.42 -15.41 14.12
C GLN A 287 -0.52 -14.81 15.52
N SER A 288 -1.43 -13.87 15.71
CA SER A 288 -1.67 -13.22 17.00
C SER A 288 -2.89 -13.83 17.66
N LEU A 289 -2.68 -14.54 18.76
CA LEU A 289 -3.74 -15.11 19.58
C LEU A 289 -3.99 -14.19 20.76
N ARG A 290 -5.24 -13.83 21.02
CA ARG A 290 -5.59 -12.97 22.14
C ARG A 290 -6.59 -13.67 23.06
N SER A 291 -6.24 -13.79 24.34
CA SER A 291 -7.17 -14.32 25.35
C SER A 291 -8.21 -13.26 25.77
N ALA A 292 -9.33 -13.72 26.33
CA ALA A 292 -10.35 -12.85 26.91
C ALA A 292 -9.79 -11.95 28.05
N GLY A 293 -8.74 -12.40 28.74
CA GLY A 293 -8.02 -11.64 29.76
C GLY A 293 -7.01 -10.64 29.21
N GLY A 294 -6.91 -10.47 27.88
CA GLY A 294 -6.02 -9.47 27.26
C GLY A 294 -4.58 -9.94 27.01
N VAL A 295 -4.25 -11.20 27.28
CA VAL A 295 -2.91 -11.75 26.95
C VAL A 295 -2.83 -11.94 25.46
N GLU A 296 -1.79 -11.38 24.81
CA GLU A 296 -1.49 -11.55 23.40
C GLU A 296 -0.25 -12.44 23.23
N ILE A 297 -0.38 -13.48 22.41
CA ILE A 297 0.68 -14.43 22.09
C ILE A 297 0.87 -14.42 20.58
N LYS A 298 2.12 -14.21 20.12
CA LYS A 298 2.50 -14.29 18.70
C LYS A 298 3.15 -15.63 18.41
N VAL A 299 2.47 -16.44 17.63
CA VAL A 299 2.91 -17.79 17.27
C VAL A 299 3.38 -17.78 15.81
N PRO A 300 4.62 -18.25 15.53
CA PRO A 300 5.06 -18.47 14.15
C PRO A 300 4.15 -19.49 13.44
N VAL A 301 3.77 -19.23 12.18
CA VAL A 301 2.82 -20.10 11.45
C VAL A 301 3.35 -21.53 11.27
N ASN A 302 4.65 -21.70 11.09
CA ASN A 302 5.27 -23.02 10.98
C ASN A 302 5.21 -23.85 12.28
N VAL A 303 5.01 -23.21 13.42
CA VAL A 303 4.89 -23.86 14.74
C VAL A 303 3.43 -24.09 15.13
N TYR A 304 2.50 -23.42 14.43
CA TYR A 304 1.08 -23.44 14.79
C TYR A 304 0.44 -24.82 14.74
N ARG A 305 0.93 -25.71 13.85
CA ARG A 305 0.49 -27.11 13.73
C ARG A 305 1.42 -28.12 14.38
N ASP A 306 2.49 -27.66 15.02
CA ASP A 306 3.42 -28.56 15.70
C ASP A 306 2.87 -28.94 17.08
N GLU A 307 2.20 -30.07 17.15
CA GLU A 307 1.64 -30.60 18.40
C GLU A 307 2.71 -30.86 19.47
N SER A 308 3.98 -30.96 19.09
CA SER A 308 5.09 -31.05 20.06
C SER A 308 5.39 -29.70 20.74
N ALA A 309 5.03 -28.58 20.11
CA ALA A 309 5.26 -27.23 20.60
C ALA A 309 3.97 -26.58 21.14
N LEU A 310 2.83 -26.77 20.46
CA LEU A 310 1.55 -26.15 20.77
C LEU A 310 0.40 -27.15 20.74
N GLU A 311 -0.54 -27.01 21.67
CA GLU A 311 -1.74 -27.83 21.68
C GLU A 311 -2.97 -26.95 21.97
N PHE A 312 -3.96 -27.02 21.07
CA PHE A 312 -5.24 -26.33 21.23
C PHE A 312 -6.25 -27.31 21.83
N ILE A 313 -6.73 -26.99 23.01
CA ILE A 313 -7.66 -27.85 23.75
C ILE A 313 -9.05 -27.18 23.72
N ARG A 314 -10.03 -27.86 23.16
CA ARG A 314 -11.42 -27.39 23.17
C ARG A 314 -12.06 -27.75 24.50
N ASN A 315 -12.51 -26.75 25.26
CA ASN A 315 -13.16 -26.93 26.54
C ASN A 315 -14.66 -27.28 26.37
N PRO A 316 -15.30 -27.93 27.37
CA PRO A 316 -16.73 -28.27 27.31
C PRO A 316 -17.67 -27.07 27.19
N ASP A 317 -17.23 -25.88 27.61
CA ASP A 317 -17.97 -24.62 27.51
C ASP A 317 -17.86 -23.93 26.15
N GLY A 318 -17.13 -24.56 25.18
CA GLY A 318 -16.89 -24.04 23.85
C GLY A 318 -15.69 -23.08 23.75
N SER A 319 -15.04 -22.73 24.87
CA SER A 319 -13.80 -21.96 24.86
C SER A 319 -12.61 -22.82 24.40
N MET A 320 -11.52 -22.13 24.00
CA MET A 320 -10.27 -22.78 23.61
C MET A 320 -9.18 -22.47 24.63
N SER A 321 -8.44 -23.48 25.04
CA SER A 321 -7.22 -23.34 25.83
C SER A 321 -5.99 -23.60 24.94
N LEU A 322 -4.92 -22.86 25.17
CA LEU A 322 -3.64 -23.07 24.49
C LEU A 322 -2.60 -23.59 25.49
N LEU A 323 -2.04 -24.75 25.20
CA LEU A 323 -0.92 -25.31 25.94
C LEU A 323 0.36 -25.10 25.12
N ILE A 324 1.32 -24.38 25.69
CA ILE A 324 2.66 -24.18 25.10
C ILE A 324 3.62 -25.15 25.82
N LYS A 325 4.24 -26.01 25.02
CA LYS A 325 5.16 -27.05 25.50
C LYS A 325 6.61 -26.60 25.36
N ASN A 326 7.51 -27.20 26.13
CA ASN A 326 8.98 -27.03 26.05
C ASN A 326 9.46 -25.57 26.21
N ILE A 327 8.87 -24.83 27.15
CA ILE A 327 9.31 -23.45 27.47
C ILE A 327 10.69 -23.54 28.17
N ILE A 328 11.67 -22.82 27.63
CA ILE A 328 12.98 -22.59 28.29
C ILE A 328 12.86 -21.27 29.07
N VAL A 329 13.02 -21.33 30.38
CA VAL A 329 12.97 -20.17 31.31
C VAL A 329 14.39 -19.70 31.60
#